data_900e68a28427a251c467a365ea73f9d4
#
_entry.id   900e68a28427a251c467a365ea73f9d4
#
_cell.length_a   1.000
_cell.length_b   1.000
_cell.length_c   1.000
_cell.angle_alpha   90.00
_cell.angle_beta   90.00
_cell.angle_gamma   90.00
#
_symmetry.space_group_name_H-M   'P 1'
#
loop_
_entity.id
_entity.type
_entity.pdbx_description
1 polymer ?
#
loop_
_entity_poly.entity_id
_entity_poly.type
_entity_poly.pdbx_seq_one_letter_code
_entity_poly.pdbx_strand_id
1 'polypeptide(L)'
;NGDRYWFDTRPTLRKTAQDRATQVAEADVIEEIESRLKKLRREEPFAGLHVCPASSLDVPDEQAARLVILRTEDTHRANAGASAAITAAENILNNHGSKPRTYRNMLAFVAPDQEAMLSLRQAVRDFRAWRSIQDDKETLNLDAAQNKEVDANLHRCNDTVEARIKETYCWLLTPEIDCFVDMKTIQWDASRISGGTDSIVAKASRKMQQSETLITKWAPALLLMELNNVLWKDTDCIQIKKLWEYLCTYCYLPRLAKYSVLEDAIRTGLNSQEYFALAAGYTGDRYVELRYNQFVDCINTSDLLVKLDPARKQLLAEKSAPAVVVQPTQTAQGGEQPTLFNLPPDAPIDPTVILHQPPTAQPAAVPAQP
;
A
#
# COMPACT_ATOMS: atom_id res chain seq x y z
N ASN A 1 0.28 -76.28 -16.90
CA ASN A 1 0.17 -74.95 -16.30
C ASN A 1 -0.48 -74.04 -17.33
N GLY A 2 -1.80 -73.86 -17.23
CA GLY A 2 -2.52 -72.98 -18.10
C GLY A 2 -2.45 -71.56 -17.50
N ASP A 3 -1.93 -70.61 -18.26
CA ASP A 3 -1.94 -69.19 -17.90
C ASP A 3 -3.39 -68.70 -17.89
N ARG A 4 -3.93 -68.48 -16.70
CA ARG A 4 -5.27 -67.86 -16.53
C ARG A 4 -5.11 -66.41 -16.49
N TYR A 5 -5.52 -65.75 -17.55
CA TYR A 5 -5.65 -64.26 -17.59
C TYR A 5 -7.00 -63.89 -16.95
N TRP A 6 -6.93 -63.10 -15.86
CA TRP A 6 -8.10 -62.50 -15.24
C TRP A 6 -8.28 -61.13 -15.83
N PHE A 7 -9.35 -60.90 -16.53
CA PHE A 7 -9.75 -59.54 -16.91
C PHE A 7 -10.52 -58.92 -15.74
N ASP A 8 -9.90 -57.97 -15.06
CA ASP A 8 -10.63 -57.14 -14.13
C ASP A 8 -11.50 -56.17 -14.91
N THR A 9 -12.80 -56.21 -14.70
CA THR A 9 -13.78 -55.32 -15.34
C THR A 9 -13.84 -53.95 -14.67
N ARG A 10 -13.14 -53.76 -13.53
CA ARG A 10 -13.06 -52.51 -12.85
C ARG A 10 -12.09 -51.57 -13.57
N PRO A 11 -12.47 -50.29 -13.84
CA PRO A 11 -11.55 -49.34 -14.42
C PRO A 11 -10.36 -49.11 -13.46
N THR A 12 -9.18 -48.92 -14.03
CA THR A 12 -8.00 -48.54 -13.23
C THR A 12 -8.23 -47.24 -12.50
N LEU A 13 -7.59 -47.06 -11.34
CA LEU A 13 -7.69 -45.78 -10.57
C LEU A 13 -7.39 -44.57 -11.44
N ARG A 14 -6.42 -44.65 -12.34
CA ARG A 14 -6.09 -43.58 -13.29
C ARG A 14 -7.24 -43.27 -14.23
N LYS A 15 -7.91 -44.31 -14.76
CA LYS A 15 -9.08 -44.10 -15.62
C LYS A 15 -10.23 -43.49 -14.84
N THR A 16 -10.48 -43.97 -13.62
CA THR A 16 -11.48 -43.37 -12.72
C THR A 16 -11.19 -41.91 -12.43
N ALA A 17 -9.92 -41.58 -12.14
CA ALA A 17 -9.51 -40.19 -11.89
C ALA A 17 -9.71 -39.32 -13.15
N GLN A 18 -9.36 -39.80 -14.33
CA GLN A 18 -9.56 -39.11 -15.60
C GLN A 18 -11.05 -38.86 -15.88
N ASP A 19 -11.91 -39.82 -15.67
CA ASP A 19 -13.35 -39.72 -15.87
C ASP A 19 -13.97 -38.72 -14.86
N ARG A 20 -13.54 -38.76 -13.59
CA ARG A 20 -13.96 -37.78 -12.57
C ARG A 20 -13.45 -36.38 -12.89
N ALA A 21 -12.23 -36.20 -13.39
CA ALA A 21 -11.67 -34.93 -13.76
C ALA A 21 -12.51 -34.19 -14.83
N THR A 22 -13.09 -34.95 -15.79
CA THR A 22 -13.99 -34.41 -16.81
C THR A 22 -15.34 -33.94 -16.25
N GLN A 23 -15.73 -34.47 -15.08
CA GLN A 23 -17.01 -34.16 -14.43
C GLN A 23 -16.91 -33.01 -13.42
N VAL A 24 -15.70 -32.53 -13.09
CA VAL A 24 -15.51 -31.40 -12.17
C VAL A 24 -16.11 -30.14 -12.76
N ALA A 25 -17.07 -29.56 -12.07
CA ALA A 25 -17.71 -28.33 -12.51
C ALA A 25 -16.73 -27.15 -12.54
N GLU A 26 -16.89 -26.24 -13.48
CA GLU A 26 -16.01 -25.07 -13.60
C GLU A 26 -16.05 -24.18 -12.34
N ALA A 27 -17.21 -24.06 -11.70
CA ALA A 27 -17.36 -23.33 -10.45
C ALA A 27 -16.47 -23.90 -9.33
N ASP A 28 -16.36 -25.23 -9.22
CA ASP A 28 -15.50 -25.90 -8.24
C ASP A 28 -14.01 -25.67 -8.53
N VAL A 29 -13.65 -25.56 -9.80
CA VAL A 29 -12.27 -25.26 -10.21
C VAL A 29 -11.91 -23.83 -9.80
N ILE A 30 -12.77 -22.88 -10.06
CA ILE A 30 -12.59 -21.46 -9.69
C ILE A 30 -12.49 -21.33 -8.17
N GLU A 31 -13.42 -21.96 -7.43
CA GLU A 31 -13.43 -21.94 -5.97
C GLU A 31 -12.13 -22.47 -5.37
N GLU A 32 -11.61 -23.60 -5.89
CA GLU A 32 -10.35 -24.19 -5.41
C GLU A 32 -9.17 -23.24 -5.65
N ILE A 33 -9.07 -22.60 -6.84
CA ILE A 33 -8.02 -21.63 -7.14
C ILE A 33 -8.12 -20.43 -6.20
N GLU A 34 -9.28 -19.82 -6.08
CA GLU A 34 -9.49 -18.66 -5.23
C GLU A 34 -9.25 -18.96 -3.75
N SER A 35 -9.67 -20.14 -3.28
CA SER A 35 -9.44 -20.57 -1.91
C SER A 35 -7.94 -20.71 -1.58
N ARG A 36 -7.12 -21.14 -2.56
CA ARG A 36 -5.66 -21.19 -2.42
C ARG A 36 -5.02 -19.81 -2.48
N LEU A 37 -5.48 -18.95 -3.39
CA LEU A 37 -5.02 -17.56 -3.47
C LEU A 37 -5.32 -16.78 -2.18
N LYS A 38 -6.48 -17.00 -1.57
CA LYS A 38 -6.87 -16.37 -0.29
C LYS A 38 -5.98 -16.78 0.90
N LYS A 39 -5.14 -17.81 0.74
CA LYS A 39 -4.11 -18.17 1.73
C LYS A 39 -2.84 -17.32 1.60
N LEU A 40 -2.69 -16.55 0.52
CA LEU A 40 -1.59 -15.61 0.37
C LEU A 40 -1.63 -14.60 1.52
N ARG A 41 -0.45 -14.26 2.02
CA ARG A 41 -0.29 -13.29 3.08
C ARG A 41 0.28 -11.99 2.54
N ARG A 42 -0.10 -10.89 3.17
CA ARG A 42 0.52 -9.61 2.93
C ARG A 42 2.01 -9.67 3.29
N GLU A 43 2.83 -9.09 2.46
CA GLU A 43 4.26 -8.93 2.69
C GLU A 43 4.64 -7.45 2.50
N GLU A 44 5.65 -6.99 3.26
CA GLU A 44 6.22 -5.66 3.04
C GLU A 44 6.78 -5.54 1.60
N PRO A 45 6.68 -4.36 0.98
CA PRO A 45 6.29 -3.07 1.54
C PRO A 45 4.80 -2.72 1.38
N PHE A 46 3.95 -3.66 0.93
CA PHE A 46 2.52 -3.38 0.77
C PHE A 46 1.81 -3.29 2.12
N ALA A 47 1.01 -2.26 2.31
CA ALA A 47 0.16 -2.09 3.48
C ALA A 47 -1.08 -3.00 3.43
N GLY A 48 -1.53 -3.39 2.24
CA GLY A 48 -2.68 -4.26 2.03
C GLY A 48 -2.50 -5.24 0.88
N LEU A 49 -3.14 -6.40 1.00
CA LEU A 49 -3.27 -7.42 -0.04
C LEU A 49 -4.76 -7.74 -0.20
N HIS A 50 -5.28 -7.60 -1.42
CA HIS A 50 -6.67 -7.88 -1.76
C HIS A 50 -6.71 -8.97 -2.81
N VAL A 51 -7.31 -10.10 -2.47
CA VAL A 51 -7.28 -11.29 -3.30
C VAL A 51 -8.65 -11.56 -3.87
N CYS A 52 -8.75 -11.59 -5.20
CA CYS A 52 -9.97 -11.87 -5.95
C CYS A 52 -11.16 -11.01 -5.48
N PRO A 53 -11.02 -9.66 -5.45
CA PRO A 53 -12.11 -8.80 -5.00
C PRO A 53 -13.34 -8.99 -5.88
N ALA A 54 -14.51 -9.14 -5.27
CA ALA A 54 -15.77 -9.28 -5.99
C ALA A 54 -16.25 -7.93 -6.56
N SER A 55 -15.84 -6.83 -5.89
CA SER A 55 -16.17 -5.47 -6.31
C SER A 55 -15.01 -4.51 -6.01
N SER A 56 -15.05 -3.32 -6.61
CA SER A 56 -14.10 -2.24 -6.29
C SER A 56 -14.18 -1.77 -4.84
N LEU A 57 -15.29 -2.05 -4.14
CA LEU A 57 -15.50 -1.71 -2.74
C LEU A 57 -14.62 -2.56 -1.79
N ASP A 58 -14.26 -3.77 -2.21
CA ASP A 58 -13.44 -4.69 -1.41
C ASP A 58 -11.97 -4.25 -1.31
N VAL A 59 -11.59 -3.24 -2.09
CA VAL A 59 -10.26 -2.63 -2.07
C VAL A 59 -10.38 -1.23 -1.47
N PRO A 60 -9.98 -1.01 -0.20
CA PRO A 60 -10.06 0.28 0.47
C PRO A 60 -9.36 1.41 -0.29
N ASP A 61 -9.91 2.63 -0.17
CA ASP A 61 -9.33 3.85 -0.75
C ASP A 61 -8.49 4.56 0.32
N GLU A 62 -7.24 4.14 0.48
CA GLU A 62 -6.34 4.59 1.54
C GLU A 62 -4.97 5.02 1.00
N GLN A 63 -4.29 5.88 1.77
CA GLN A 63 -2.98 6.45 1.46
C GLN A 63 -1.83 5.50 1.76
N ALA A 64 -1.86 4.29 1.23
CA ALA A 64 -0.82 3.29 1.43
C ALA A 64 -0.81 2.30 0.27
N ALA A 65 0.37 1.87 -0.16
CA ALA A 65 0.52 0.96 -1.30
C ALA A 65 -0.15 -0.40 -1.05
N ARG A 66 -0.97 -0.85 -2.01
CA ARG A 66 -1.76 -2.07 -1.95
C ARG A 66 -1.58 -2.91 -3.19
N LEU A 67 -1.51 -4.21 -3.00
CA LEU A 67 -1.48 -5.17 -4.09
C LEU A 67 -2.83 -5.84 -4.23
N VAL A 68 -3.35 -5.89 -5.45
CA VAL A 68 -4.61 -6.55 -5.79
C VAL A 68 -4.30 -7.76 -6.66
N ILE A 69 -4.68 -8.95 -6.23
CA ILE A 69 -4.64 -10.18 -7.04
C ILE A 69 -5.98 -10.29 -7.74
N LEU A 70 -5.98 -10.21 -9.05
CA LEU A 70 -7.21 -10.25 -9.86
C LEU A 70 -7.83 -11.65 -9.87
N ARG A 71 -9.08 -11.75 -10.29
CA ARG A 71 -9.85 -12.99 -10.34
C ARG A 71 -9.36 -13.92 -11.45
N THR A 72 -9.79 -15.16 -11.43
CA THR A 72 -9.37 -16.20 -12.38
C THR A 72 -9.81 -15.93 -13.82
N GLU A 73 -10.88 -15.18 -14.02
CA GLU A 73 -11.39 -14.76 -15.32
C GLU A 73 -10.70 -13.51 -15.89
N ASP A 74 -10.08 -12.69 -15.02
CA ASP A 74 -9.42 -11.45 -15.39
C ASP A 74 -8.00 -11.74 -15.91
N THR A 75 -7.92 -12.40 -17.05
CA THR A 75 -6.64 -12.83 -17.63
C THR A 75 -5.98 -11.75 -18.47
N HIS A 76 -4.64 -11.81 -18.52
CA HIS A 76 -3.81 -10.99 -19.41
C HIS A 76 -2.93 -11.87 -20.31
N ARG A 77 -2.54 -11.33 -21.47
CA ARG A 77 -1.57 -11.95 -22.40
C ARG A 77 -0.54 -10.92 -22.84
N ALA A 78 0.63 -11.39 -23.24
CA ALA A 78 1.69 -10.53 -23.75
C ALA A 78 1.21 -9.63 -24.89
N ASN A 79 1.66 -8.37 -24.87
CA ASN A 79 1.38 -7.37 -25.91
C ASN A 79 -0.12 -7.07 -26.16
N ALA A 80 -0.99 -7.40 -25.23
CA ALA A 80 -2.39 -7.03 -25.32
C ALA A 80 -2.60 -5.62 -24.78
N GLY A 81 -2.91 -4.67 -25.64
CA GLY A 81 -3.29 -3.30 -25.23
C GLY A 81 -4.62 -3.24 -24.47
N ALA A 82 -5.49 -4.24 -24.67
CA ALA A 82 -6.72 -4.43 -23.92
C ALA A 82 -6.84 -5.90 -23.50
N SER A 83 -7.26 -6.14 -22.27
CA SER A 83 -7.50 -7.49 -21.73
C SER A 83 -8.53 -7.44 -20.61
N ALA A 84 -9.12 -8.58 -20.24
CA ALA A 84 -10.02 -8.68 -19.09
C ALA A 84 -9.36 -8.14 -17.82
N ALA A 85 -8.06 -8.43 -17.63
CA ALA A 85 -7.29 -7.94 -16.49
C ALA A 85 -7.19 -6.42 -16.46
N ILE A 86 -6.88 -5.77 -17.59
CA ILE A 86 -6.82 -4.29 -17.67
C ILE A 86 -8.19 -3.69 -17.36
N THR A 87 -9.26 -4.23 -17.95
CA THR A 87 -10.64 -3.74 -17.70
C THR A 87 -11.02 -3.86 -16.23
N ALA A 88 -10.71 -4.99 -15.59
CA ALA A 88 -10.97 -5.21 -14.16
C ALA A 88 -10.14 -4.26 -13.29
N ALA A 89 -8.84 -4.10 -13.62
CA ALA A 89 -7.93 -3.19 -12.93
C ALA A 89 -8.38 -1.73 -13.06
N GLU A 90 -8.82 -1.28 -14.25
CA GLU A 90 -9.37 0.06 -14.49
C GLU A 90 -10.64 0.32 -13.67
N ASN A 91 -11.53 -0.65 -13.59
CA ASN A 91 -12.72 -0.52 -12.75
C ASN A 91 -12.37 -0.30 -11.28
N ILE A 92 -11.44 -1.08 -10.73
CA ILE A 92 -10.99 -0.94 -9.34
C ILE A 92 -10.21 0.36 -9.16
N LEU A 93 -9.38 0.76 -10.12
CA LEU A 93 -8.57 1.96 -10.07
C LEU A 93 -9.40 3.24 -10.09
N ASN A 94 -10.46 3.26 -10.87
CA ASN A 94 -11.29 4.46 -11.05
C ASN A 94 -12.42 4.55 -10.03
N ASN A 95 -12.86 3.43 -9.45
CA ASN A 95 -14.02 3.38 -8.60
C ASN A 95 -13.73 2.77 -7.23
N HIS A 96 -14.42 3.28 -6.21
CA HIS A 96 -14.58 2.65 -4.90
C HIS A 96 -16.08 2.53 -4.61
N GLY A 97 -16.66 1.40 -5.02
CA GLY A 97 -18.11 1.23 -5.09
C GLY A 97 -18.74 2.18 -6.13
N SER A 98 -19.68 3.01 -5.70
CA SER A 98 -20.35 4.01 -6.52
C SER A 98 -19.63 5.36 -6.61
N LYS A 99 -18.51 5.54 -5.87
CA LYS A 99 -17.76 6.80 -5.82
C LYS A 99 -16.46 6.68 -6.63
N PRO A 100 -15.96 7.77 -7.23
CA PRO A 100 -14.62 7.81 -7.79
C PRO A 100 -13.57 7.50 -6.72
N ARG A 101 -12.54 6.74 -7.07
CA ARG A 101 -11.40 6.50 -6.19
C ARG A 101 -10.48 7.71 -6.16
N THR A 102 -10.02 8.07 -4.97
CA THR A 102 -9.12 9.21 -4.74
C THR A 102 -7.66 8.80 -4.88
N TYR A 103 -7.24 7.74 -4.18
CA TYR A 103 -5.82 7.36 -4.04
C TYR A 103 -5.42 6.29 -5.06
N ARG A 104 -5.57 6.64 -6.35
CA ARG A 104 -5.32 5.73 -7.47
C ARG A 104 -3.88 5.27 -7.58
N ASN A 105 -2.92 6.14 -7.25
CA ASN A 105 -1.50 5.81 -7.34
C ASN A 105 -1.04 4.78 -6.30
N MET A 106 -1.89 4.43 -5.33
CA MET A 106 -1.57 3.45 -4.29
C MET A 106 -1.86 2.00 -4.69
N LEU A 107 -2.35 1.75 -5.91
CA LEU A 107 -2.71 0.41 -6.36
C LEU A 107 -1.72 -0.16 -7.38
N ALA A 108 -1.44 -1.45 -7.24
CA ALA A 108 -0.81 -2.30 -8.25
C ALA A 108 -1.57 -3.63 -8.31
N PHE A 109 -1.53 -4.29 -9.46
CA PHE A 109 -2.35 -5.47 -9.71
C PHE A 109 -1.50 -6.63 -10.20
N VAL A 110 -1.89 -7.86 -9.83
CA VAL A 110 -1.33 -9.09 -10.40
C VAL A 110 -2.44 -9.85 -11.08
N ALA A 111 -2.23 -10.14 -12.35
CA ALA A 111 -3.18 -10.85 -13.21
C ALA A 111 -2.65 -12.23 -13.60
N PRO A 112 -3.56 -13.20 -13.84
CA PRO A 112 -3.19 -14.48 -14.37
C PRO A 112 -2.92 -14.42 -15.90
N ASP A 113 -1.97 -15.23 -16.34
CA ASP A 113 -1.68 -15.43 -17.75
C ASP A 113 -2.77 -16.27 -18.41
N GLN A 114 -3.26 -15.83 -19.56
CA GLN A 114 -4.37 -16.47 -20.27
C GLN A 114 -4.09 -17.91 -20.69
N GLU A 115 -2.89 -18.19 -21.19
CA GLU A 115 -2.54 -19.54 -21.66
C GLU A 115 -2.21 -20.45 -20.48
N ALA A 116 -1.48 -19.96 -19.49
CA ALA A 116 -1.14 -20.72 -18.29
C ALA A 116 -2.39 -21.09 -17.47
N MET A 117 -3.44 -20.26 -17.50
CA MET A 117 -4.71 -20.54 -16.81
C MET A 117 -5.38 -21.83 -17.29
N LEU A 118 -5.26 -22.19 -18.55
CA LEU A 118 -5.79 -23.46 -19.08
C LEU A 118 -5.13 -24.66 -18.40
N SER A 119 -3.81 -24.61 -18.26
CA SER A 119 -3.03 -25.66 -17.60
C SER A 119 -3.31 -25.73 -16.09
N LEU A 120 -3.50 -24.58 -15.44
CA LEU A 120 -3.88 -24.51 -14.02
C LEU A 120 -5.26 -25.14 -13.80
N ARG A 121 -6.26 -24.78 -14.60
CA ARG A 121 -7.61 -25.37 -14.50
C ARG A 121 -7.58 -26.88 -14.66
N GLN A 122 -6.78 -27.41 -15.59
CA GLN A 122 -6.64 -28.87 -15.74
C GLN A 122 -5.98 -29.51 -14.50
N ALA A 123 -4.90 -28.91 -13.97
CA ALA A 123 -4.26 -29.41 -12.76
C ALA A 123 -5.21 -29.42 -11.54
N VAL A 124 -6.09 -28.44 -11.43
CA VAL A 124 -7.11 -28.41 -10.37
C VAL A 124 -8.18 -29.50 -10.57
N ARG A 125 -8.62 -29.74 -11.81
CA ARG A 125 -9.53 -30.86 -12.09
C ARG A 125 -8.92 -32.20 -11.70
N ASP A 126 -7.66 -32.41 -12.04
CA ASP A 126 -6.93 -33.65 -11.67
C ASP A 126 -6.81 -33.80 -10.14
N PHE A 127 -6.48 -32.69 -9.45
CA PHE A 127 -6.42 -32.67 -7.98
C PHE A 127 -7.78 -33.00 -7.35
N ARG A 128 -8.86 -32.36 -7.81
CA ARG A 128 -10.23 -32.60 -7.30
C ARG A 128 -10.70 -34.00 -7.56
N ALA A 129 -10.34 -34.58 -8.72
CA ALA A 129 -10.65 -35.98 -9.05
C ALA A 129 -9.96 -36.97 -8.09
N TRP A 130 -8.65 -36.80 -7.84
CA TRP A 130 -7.94 -37.63 -6.88
C TRP A 130 -8.43 -37.49 -5.46
N ARG A 131 -8.80 -36.27 -5.06
CA ARG A 131 -9.41 -35.96 -3.75
C ARG A 131 -10.75 -36.70 -3.60
N SER A 132 -11.61 -36.63 -4.61
CA SER A 132 -12.88 -37.34 -4.63
C SER A 132 -12.69 -38.87 -4.50
N ILE A 133 -11.65 -39.45 -5.14
CA ILE A 133 -11.33 -40.88 -4.97
C ILE A 133 -10.87 -41.16 -3.53
N GLN A 134 -10.09 -40.27 -2.92
CA GLN A 134 -9.67 -40.43 -1.54
C GLN A 134 -10.87 -40.35 -0.56
N ASP A 135 -11.82 -39.47 -0.81
CA ASP A 135 -13.03 -39.33 0.00
C ASP A 135 -13.93 -40.56 -0.10
N ASP A 136 -13.95 -41.22 -1.28
CA ASP A 136 -14.76 -42.40 -1.58
C ASP A 136 -14.00 -43.75 -1.39
N LYS A 137 -12.80 -43.75 -0.81
CA LYS A 137 -11.93 -44.94 -0.73
C LYS A 137 -12.60 -46.20 -0.11
N GLU A 138 -13.48 -45.98 0.86
CA GLU A 138 -14.23 -47.06 1.50
C GLU A 138 -15.31 -47.62 0.56
N THR A 139 -16.04 -46.74 -0.12
CA THR A 139 -17.08 -47.12 -1.10
C THR A 139 -16.48 -47.83 -2.31
N LEU A 140 -15.29 -47.41 -2.74
CA LEU A 140 -14.55 -48.02 -3.83
C LEU A 140 -13.86 -49.34 -3.42
N ASN A 141 -13.83 -49.66 -2.13
CA ASN A 141 -13.22 -50.85 -1.55
C ASN A 141 -11.77 -51.07 -2.01
N LEU A 142 -10.95 -50.00 -1.84
CA LEU A 142 -9.56 -49.97 -2.27
C LEU A 142 -8.67 -50.79 -1.35
N ASP A 143 -7.75 -51.56 -1.94
CA ASP A 143 -6.73 -52.27 -1.17
C ASP A 143 -5.62 -51.34 -0.65
N ALA A 144 -4.70 -51.87 0.16
CA ALA A 144 -3.63 -51.10 0.78
C ALA A 144 -2.65 -50.49 -0.25
N ALA A 145 -2.41 -51.14 -1.39
CA ALA A 145 -1.55 -50.66 -2.44
C ALA A 145 -2.22 -49.49 -3.22
N GLN A 146 -3.51 -49.69 -3.53
CA GLN A 146 -4.35 -48.66 -4.17
C GLN A 146 -4.51 -47.44 -3.30
N ASN A 147 -4.69 -47.55 -1.99
CA ASN A 147 -4.73 -46.45 -1.06
C ASN A 147 -3.43 -45.62 -1.09
N LYS A 148 -2.26 -46.28 -1.08
CA LYS A 148 -0.96 -45.62 -1.23
C LYS A 148 -0.82 -44.91 -2.57
N GLU A 149 -1.34 -45.51 -3.65
CA GLU A 149 -1.34 -44.87 -4.98
C GLU A 149 -2.21 -43.60 -4.99
N VAL A 150 -3.38 -43.62 -4.37
CA VAL A 150 -4.27 -42.45 -4.25
C VAL A 150 -3.58 -41.34 -3.46
N ASP A 151 -3.01 -41.62 -2.29
CA ASP A 151 -2.32 -40.66 -1.46
C ASP A 151 -1.14 -40.00 -2.20
N ALA A 152 -0.32 -40.83 -2.88
CA ALA A 152 0.82 -40.32 -3.66
C ALA A 152 0.39 -39.43 -4.84
N ASN A 153 -0.66 -39.82 -5.57
CA ASN A 153 -1.18 -39.00 -6.68
C ASN A 153 -1.82 -37.71 -6.19
N LEU A 154 -2.57 -37.75 -5.09
CA LEU A 154 -3.17 -36.56 -4.50
C LEU A 154 -2.11 -35.55 -4.06
N HIS A 155 -1.04 -36.01 -3.39
CA HIS A 155 0.07 -35.17 -2.98
C HIS A 155 0.73 -34.53 -4.20
N ARG A 156 1.07 -35.33 -5.22
CA ARG A 156 1.65 -34.83 -6.47
C ARG A 156 0.77 -33.81 -7.17
N CYS A 157 -0.53 -34.05 -7.29
CA CYS A 157 -1.47 -33.12 -7.90
C CYS A 157 -1.59 -31.82 -7.09
N ASN A 158 -1.59 -31.93 -5.75
CA ASN A 158 -1.56 -30.75 -4.88
C ASN A 158 -0.34 -29.86 -5.15
N ASP A 159 0.86 -30.44 -5.17
CA ASP A 159 2.10 -29.72 -5.43
C ASP A 159 2.12 -29.10 -6.83
N THR A 160 1.54 -29.82 -7.81
CA THR A 160 1.37 -29.33 -9.17
C THR A 160 0.47 -28.08 -9.20
N VAL A 161 -0.65 -28.10 -8.49
CA VAL A 161 -1.56 -26.93 -8.41
C VAL A 161 -0.85 -25.75 -7.77
N GLU A 162 -0.12 -25.93 -6.66
CA GLU A 162 0.64 -24.86 -6.00
C GLU A 162 1.69 -24.23 -6.92
N ALA A 163 2.42 -25.07 -7.67
CA ALA A 163 3.40 -24.60 -8.64
C ALA A 163 2.72 -23.83 -9.80
N ARG A 164 1.63 -24.37 -10.35
CA ARG A 164 0.90 -23.75 -11.45
C ARG A 164 0.25 -22.41 -11.06
N ILE A 165 -0.25 -22.25 -9.84
CA ILE A 165 -0.75 -20.96 -9.36
C ILE A 165 0.35 -19.90 -9.43
N LYS A 166 1.56 -20.20 -8.95
CA LYS A 166 2.71 -19.28 -8.95
C LYS A 166 3.22 -18.95 -10.35
N GLU A 167 3.05 -19.86 -11.31
CA GLU A 167 3.40 -19.65 -12.73
C GLU A 167 2.32 -18.85 -13.47
N THR A 168 1.06 -19.10 -13.16
CA THR A 168 -0.09 -18.50 -13.83
C THR A 168 -0.26 -17.03 -13.43
N TYR A 169 -0.14 -16.70 -12.13
CA TYR A 169 -0.25 -15.32 -11.65
C TYR A 169 1.09 -14.59 -11.80
N CYS A 170 1.41 -14.22 -13.04
CA CYS A 170 2.72 -13.72 -13.43
C CYS A 170 2.73 -12.34 -14.10
N TRP A 171 1.58 -11.71 -14.31
CA TRP A 171 1.51 -10.36 -14.88
C TRP A 171 1.32 -9.31 -13.79
N LEU A 172 2.30 -8.44 -13.64
CA LEU A 172 2.20 -7.22 -12.83
C LEU A 172 1.69 -6.11 -13.74
N LEU A 173 0.59 -5.48 -13.33
CA LEU A 173 -0.01 -4.33 -14.00
C LEU A 173 0.10 -3.12 -13.09
N THR A 174 0.81 -2.09 -13.53
CA THR A 174 0.94 -0.81 -12.83
C THR A 174 0.35 0.31 -13.66
N PRO A 175 -0.54 1.15 -13.07
CA PRO A 175 -1.07 2.30 -13.76
C PRO A 175 -0.01 3.41 -13.82
N GLU A 176 0.17 4.00 -15.00
CA GLU A 176 1.09 5.10 -15.25
C GLU A 176 0.38 6.16 -16.09
N ILE A 177 0.85 7.39 -15.99
CA ILE A 177 0.41 8.50 -16.83
C ILE A 177 1.66 9.22 -17.32
N ASP A 178 1.81 9.32 -18.62
CA ASP A 178 2.83 10.18 -19.21
C ASP A 178 2.33 11.63 -19.22
N CYS A 179 2.79 12.41 -18.26
CA CYS A 179 2.40 13.80 -18.12
C CYS A 179 2.89 14.71 -19.26
N PHE A 180 3.80 14.24 -20.10
CA PHE A 180 4.30 14.98 -21.27
C PHE A 180 3.47 14.71 -22.53
N VAL A 181 2.75 13.59 -22.58
CA VAL A 181 1.93 13.19 -23.72
C VAL A 181 0.45 13.48 -23.45
N ASP A 182 -0.12 12.90 -22.42
CA ASP A 182 -1.52 13.10 -22.04
C ASP A 182 -1.73 12.85 -20.54
N MET A 183 -2.06 13.91 -19.80
CA MET A 183 -2.29 13.82 -18.34
C MET A 183 -3.59 13.09 -17.96
N LYS A 184 -4.41 12.68 -18.92
CA LYS A 184 -5.74 12.10 -18.63
C LYS A 184 -5.80 10.60 -18.87
N THR A 185 -5.02 10.09 -19.81
CA THR A 185 -5.10 8.69 -20.22
C THR A 185 -4.13 7.84 -19.38
N ILE A 186 -4.71 6.89 -18.64
CA ILE A 186 -3.91 5.91 -17.90
C ILE A 186 -3.34 4.91 -18.89
N GLN A 187 -2.04 4.75 -18.86
CA GLN A 187 -1.31 3.69 -19.53
C GLN A 187 -1.04 2.57 -18.54
N TRP A 188 -0.94 1.36 -19.04
CA TRP A 188 -0.65 0.20 -18.21
C TRP A 188 0.73 -0.36 -18.55
N ASP A 189 1.67 -0.28 -17.61
CA ASP A 189 2.85 -1.13 -17.68
C ASP A 189 2.46 -2.54 -17.27
N ALA A 190 2.61 -3.48 -18.23
CA ALA A 190 2.35 -4.89 -18.03
C ALA A 190 3.66 -5.67 -18.10
N SER A 191 4.23 -5.99 -16.96
CA SER A 191 5.51 -6.68 -16.85
C SER A 191 5.37 -8.04 -16.19
N ARG A 192 6.20 -9.02 -16.62
CA ARG A 192 6.21 -10.35 -16.00
C ARG A 192 6.98 -10.35 -14.69
N ILE A 193 6.39 -10.95 -13.66
CA ILE A 193 7.06 -11.27 -12.41
C ILE A 193 7.65 -12.68 -12.49
N SER A 194 8.90 -12.81 -12.09
CA SER A 194 9.64 -14.08 -12.08
C SER A 194 10.37 -14.22 -10.73
N GLY A 195 10.73 -15.43 -10.40
CA GLY A 195 11.51 -15.69 -9.18
C GLY A 195 11.10 -16.99 -8.50
N GLY A 196 11.80 -18.05 -8.75
CA GLY A 196 11.85 -19.32 -8.05
C GLY A 196 10.62 -19.71 -7.21
N THR A 197 10.88 -20.07 -5.97
CA THR A 197 9.90 -20.56 -4.99
C THR A 197 9.16 -19.44 -4.24
N ASP A 198 9.52 -18.16 -4.47
CA ASP A 198 8.93 -17.03 -3.75
C ASP A 198 7.42 -16.93 -3.94
N SER A 199 6.76 -16.27 -2.99
CA SER A 199 5.34 -15.96 -3.09
C SER A 199 5.06 -14.99 -4.27
N ILE A 200 3.83 -14.98 -4.76
CA ILE A 200 3.38 -14.02 -5.78
C ILE A 200 3.59 -12.57 -5.28
N VAL A 201 3.32 -12.33 -4.00
CA VAL A 201 3.46 -10.99 -3.38
C VAL A 201 4.93 -10.56 -3.34
N ALA A 202 5.85 -11.46 -2.93
CA ALA A 202 7.29 -11.18 -2.91
C ALA A 202 7.84 -10.90 -4.31
N LYS A 203 7.41 -11.68 -5.33
CA LYS A 203 7.79 -11.46 -6.72
C LYS A 203 7.34 -10.09 -7.23
N ALA A 204 6.08 -9.72 -6.97
CA ALA A 204 5.52 -8.42 -7.35
C ALA A 204 6.27 -7.28 -6.66
N SER A 205 6.49 -7.37 -5.34
CA SER A 205 7.25 -6.40 -4.57
C SER A 205 8.65 -6.17 -5.14
N ARG A 206 9.40 -7.27 -5.37
CA ARG A 206 10.75 -7.20 -5.93
C ARG A 206 10.76 -6.55 -7.32
N LYS A 207 9.83 -6.96 -8.19
CA LYS A 207 9.74 -6.40 -9.54
C LYS A 207 9.47 -4.90 -9.50
N MET A 208 8.51 -4.46 -8.70
CA MET A 208 8.17 -3.04 -8.56
C MET A 208 9.32 -2.20 -8.00
N GLN A 209 10.08 -2.73 -7.03
CA GLN A 209 11.26 -2.04 -6.51
C GLN A 209 12.39 -1.97 -7.54
N GLN A 210 12.61 -3.03 -8.32
CA GLN A 210 13.62 -3.06 -9.38
C GLN A 210 13.30 -2.12 -10.55
N SER A 211 12.03 -1.96 -10.88
CA SER A 211 11.56 -1.04 -11.93
C SER A 211 11.22 0.36 -11.40
N GLU A 212 11.50 0.64 -10.13
CA GLU A 212 11.23 1.92 -9.45
C GLU A 212 9.75 2.35 -9.47
N THR A 213 8.83 1.42 -9.79
CA THR A 213 7.38 1.68 -9.74
C THR A 213 6.80 1.61 -8.33
N LEU A 214 7.60 1.19 -7.32
CA LEU A 214 7.30 1.28 -5.89
C LEU A 214 8.57 1.66 -5.12
N ILE A 215 8.59 2.86 -4.58
CA ILE A 215 9.73 3.45 -3.90
C ILE A 215 9.64 3.18 -2.40
N THR A 216 10.64 2.50 -1.86
CA THR A 216 10.77 2.19 -0.42
C THR A 216 11.80 3.07 0.30
N LYS A 217 12.68 3.73 -0.47
CA LYS A 217 13.64 4.74 -0.01
C LYS A 217 13.75 5.81 -1.08
N TRP A 218 13.60 7.07 -0.70
CA TRP A 218 13.61 8.18 -1.65
C TRP A 218 14.70 9.18 -1.31
N ALA A 219 15.58 9.48 -2.27
CA ALA A 219 16.64 10.45 -2.07
C ALA A 219 16.07 11.88 -2.11
N PRO A 220 16.56 12.80 -1.23
CA PRO A 220 16.13 14.21 -1.24
C PRO A 220 16.28 14.92 -2.58
N ALA A 221 17.32 14.57 -3.35
CA ALA A 221 17.53 15.12 -4.69
C ALA A 221 16.42 14.75 -5.67
N LEU A 222 15.92 13.50 -5.62
CA LEU A 222 14.80 13.05 -6.45
C LEU A 222 13.49 13.74 -6.01
N LEU A 223 13.27 13.87 -4.70
CA LEU A 223 12.13 14.65 -4.19
C LEU A 223 12.18 16.10 -4.68
N LEU A 224 13.34 16.77 -4.61
CA LEU A 224 13.50 18.14 -5.11
C LEU A 224 13.22 18.22 -6.62
N MET A 225 13.70 17.22 -7.39
CA MET A 225 13.45 17.18 -8.83
C MET A 225 11.95 17.12 -9.14
N GLU A 226 11.20 16.26 -8.46
CA GLU A 226 9.74 16.16 -8.62
C GLU A 226 9.01 17.45 -8.18
N LEU A 227 9.43 18.05 -7.07
CA LEU A 227 8.90 19.31 -6.61
C LEU A 227 9.06 20.41 -7.67
N ASN A 228 10.26 20.55 -8.24
CA ASN A 228 10.56 21.55 -9.25
C ASN A 228 9.86 21.30 -10.58
N ASN A 229 9.77 20.05 -11.01
CA ASN A 229 9.20 19.70 -12.32
C ASN A 229 7.67 19.84 -12.34
N VAL A 230 6.99 19.50 -11.26
CA VAL A 230 5.54 19.35 -11.25
C VAL A 230 4.85 20.21 -10.18
N LEU A 231 5.35 20.21 -8.94
CA LEU A 231 4.58 20.63 -7.78
C LEU A 231 4.82 22.10 -7.34
N TRP A 232 5.98 22.65 -7.69
CA TRP A 232 6.37 24.05 -7.35
C TRP A 232 6.35 25.02 -8.53
N LYS A 233 5.72 24.69 -9.63
CA LYS A 233 5.77 25.56 -10.84
C LYS A 233 5.37 27.01 -10.54
N ASP A 234 4.26 27.18 -9.82
CA ASP A 234 3.65 28.50 -9.57
C ASP A 234 3.65 28.91 -8.09
N THR A 235 4.30 28.14 -7.21
CA THR A 235 4.32 28.39 -5.78
C THR A 235 5.71 28.21 -5.20
N ASP A 236 6.01 28.92 -4.11
CA ASP A 236 7.28 28.81 -3.40
C ASP A 236 7.27 27.81 -2.25
N CYS A 237 6.12 27.27 -1.94
CA CYS A 237 5.96 26.26 -0.89
C CYS A 237 4.80 25.30 -1.17
N ILE A 238 4.84 24.15 -0.52
CA ILE A 238 3.76 23.15 -0.53
C ILE A 238 3.59 22.56 0.87
N GLN A 239 2.33 22.39 1.30
CA GLN A 239 2.05 21.69 2.55
C GLN A 239 2.36 20.19 2.42
N ILE A 240 3.03 19.61 3.41
CA ILE A 240 3.44 18.21 3.39
C ILE A 240 2.23 17.26 3.25
N LYS A 241 1.12 17.54 3.95
CA LYS A 241 -0.12 16.80 3.79
C LYS A 241 -0.60 16.79 2.34
N LYS A 242 -0.61 17.96 1.71
CA LYS A 242 -1.05 18.10 0.31
C LYS A 242 -0.10 17.40 -0.67
N LEU A 243 1.21 17.47 -0.41
CA LEU A 243 2.22 16.73 -1.16
C LEU A 243 1.96 15.23 -1.10
N TRP A 244 1.73 14.70 0.10
CA TRP A 244 1.42 13.28 0.30
C TRP A 244 0.11 12.88 -0.39
N GLU A 245 -0.95 13.67 -0.28
CA GLU A 245 -2.20 13.45 -0.99
C GLU A 245 -2.00 13.40 -2.51
N TYR A 246 -1.18 14.27 -3.07
CA TYR A 246 -0.85 14.28 -4.49
C TYR A 246 -0.10 13.01 -4.92
N LEU A 247 0.93 12.61 -4.17
CA LEU A 247 1.68 11.37 -4.41
C LEU A 247 0.79 10.13 -4.35
N CYS A 248 -0.22 10.13 -3.48
CA CYS A 248 -1.19 9.04 -3.41
C CYS A 248 -2.22 9.05 -4.54
N THR A 249 -2.56 10.21 -5.08
CA THR A 249 -3.67 10.40 -6.02
C THR A 249 -3.24 10.27 -7.48
N TYR A 250 -2.12 10.89 -7.85
CA TYR A 250 -1.76 11.09 -9.26
C TYR A 250 -0.77 10.03 -9.74
N CYS A 251 -1.17 9.22 -10.74
CA CYS A 251 -0.36 8.13 -11.28
C CYS A 251 0.85 8.58 -12.12
N TYR A 252 0.99 9.87 -12.41
CA TYR A 252 2.19 10.43 -13.02
C TYR A 252 3.28 10.80 -11.99
N LEU A 253 2.97 10.74 -10.69
CA LEU A 253 3.92 10.97 -9.61
C LEU A 253 4.51 9.65 -9.11
N PRO A 254 5.73 9.71 -8.53
CA PRO A 254 6.35 8.54 -7.92
C PRO A 254 5.45 7.88 -6.87
N ARG A 255 5.31 6.55 -6.95
CA ARG A 255 4.54 5.75 -5.97
C ARG A 255 5.41 5.38 -4.80
N LEU A 256 5.16 5.99 -3.65
CA LEU A 256 5.84 5.64 -2.40
C LEU A 256 5.08 4.54 -1.66
N ALA A 257 5.81 3.62 -1.04
CA ALA A 257 5.21 2.50 -0.30
C ALA A 257 4.37 2.97 0.90
N LYS A 258 4.83 3.99 1.62
CA LYS A 258 4.18 4.55 2.82
C LYS A 258 4.67 5.97 3.10
N TYR A 259 3.93 6.70 3.94
CA TYR A 259 4.25 8.09 4.31
C TYR A 259 5.65 8.28 4.89
N SER A 260 6.15 7.32 5.68
CA SER A 260 7.49 7.43 6.29
C SER A 260 8.61 7.52 5.25
N VAL A 261 8.41 7.03 4.00
CA VAL A 261 9.41 7.18 2.92
C VAL A 261 9.54 8.64 2.51
N LEU A 262 8.43 9.38 2.43
CA LEU A 262 8.43 10.83 2.20
C LEU A 262 9.05 11.58 3.38
N GLU A 263 8.64 11.24 4.60
CA GLU A 263 9.13 11.87 5.82
C GLU A 263 10.65 11.72 5.97
N ASP A 264 11.20 10.53 5.70
CA ASP A 264 12.63 10.27 5.75
C ASP A 264 13.40 11.05 4.67
N ALA A 265 12.85 11.18 3.47
CA ALA A 265 13.43 12.00 2.40
C ALA A 265 13.45 13.48 2.79
N ILE A 266 12.37 14.00 3.36
CA ILE A 266 12.29 15.38 3.86
C ILE A 266 13.30 15.59 5.00
N ARG A 267 13.32 14.71 6.01
CA ARG A 267 14.24 14.80 7.15
C ARG A 267 15.70 14.80 6.71
N THR A 268 16.05 13.92 5.78
CA THR A 268 17.40 13.84 5.21
C THR A 268 17.75 15.12 4.45
N GLY A 269 16.81 15.65 3.67
CA GLY A 269 17.03 16.87 2.88
C GLY A 269 17.18 18.13 3.74
N LEU A 270 16.50 18.21 4.87
CA LEU A 270 16.61 19.35 5.79
C LEU A 270 17.98 19.49 6.46
N ASN A 271 18.72 18.40 6.59
CA ASN A 271 20.09 18.41 7.10
C ASN A 271 21.12 18.93 6.10
N SER A 272 20.69 19.27 4.88
CA SER A 272 21.53 19.78 3.80
C SER A 272 21.17 21.23 3.45
N GLN A 273 22.15 21.96 2.95
CA GLN A 273 21.96 23.34 2.44
C GLN A 273 21.42 23.39 1.00
N GLU A 274 21.15 22.24 0.38
CA GLU A 274 21.01 22.16 -1.08
C GLU A 274 19.58 21.94 -1.57
N TYR A 275 18.67 21.44 -0.72
CA TYR A 275 17.38 20.95 -1.21
C TYR A 275 16.22 21.90 -0.94
N PHE A 276 15.80 22.06 0.31
CA PHE A 276 14.63 22.82 0.71
C PHE A 276 14.69 23.23 2.19
N ALA A 277 13.78 24.12 2.59
CA ALA A 277 13.54 24.47 3.97
C ALA A 277 12.16 24.00 4.44
N LEU A 278 11.92 24.02 5.75
CA LEU A 278 10.66 23.67 6.40
C LEU A 278 10.17 24.86 7.20
N ALA A 279 8.87 25.16 7.13
CA ALA A 279 8.21 26.19 7.93
C ALA A 279 6.94 25.66 8.56
N ALA A 280 6.61 26.12 9.77
CA ALA A 280 5.35 25.75 10.44
C ALA A 280 4.13 26.39 9.78
N GLY A 281 4.32 27.53 9.06
CA GLY A 281 3.24 28.23 8.38
C GLY A 281 3.74 29.42 7.54
N TYR A 282 2.78 30.13 6.95
CA TYR A 282 3.01 31.32 6.14
C TYR A 282 1.95 32.40 6.47
N THR A 283 2.39 33.60 6.79
CA THR A 283 1.49 34.73 7.20
C THR A 283 1.14 35.67 6.07
N GLY A 284 1.49 35.33 4.81
CA GLY A 284 1.27 36.17 3.64
C GLY A 284 2.49 37.00 3.23
N ASP A 285 3.38 37.33 4.17
CA ASP A 285 4.62 38.07 3.97
C ASP A 285 5.88 37.32 4.42
N ARG A 286 5.74 36.38 5.36
CA ARG A 286 6.87 35.63 5.92
C ARG A 286 6.49 34.21 6.32
N TYR A 287 7.48 33.32 6.28
CA TYR A 287 7.40 31.97 6.81
C TYR A 287 7.60 31.96 8.31
N VAL A 288 6.78 31.22 9.03
CA VAL A 288 6.82 31.11 10.50
C VAL A 288 7.68 29.88 10.87
N GLU A 289 8.54 30.06 11.88
CA GLU A 289 9.44 28.99 12.37
C GLU A 289 10.22 28.31 11.23
N LEU A 290 10.84 29.11 10.39
CA LEU A 290 11.61 28.65 9.24
C LEU A 290 12.85 27.85 9.70
N ARG A 291 12.88 26.57 9.36
CA ARG A 291 13.96 25.62 9.68
C ARG A 291 14.74 25.27 8.42
N TYR A 292 16.03 25.47 8.46
CA TYR A 292 16.92 25.30 7.32
C TYR A 292 18.29 24.86 7.79
N ASN A 293 18.87 23.86 7.13
CA ASN A 293 20.19 23.30 7.45
C ASN A 293 20.34 22.92 8.93
N GLN A 294 19.35 22.23 9.45
CA GLN A 294 19.35 21.76 10.84
C GLN A 294 18.61 20.44 10.95
N PHE A 295 18.98 19.68 11.97
CA PHE A 295 18.25 18.45 12.29
C PHE A 295 16.85 18.77 12.80
N VAL A 296 15.87 18.03 12.31
CA VAL A 296 14.46 18.18 12.69
C VAL A 296 13.94 16.83 13.18
N ASP A 297 13.63 16.72 14.46
CA ASP A 297 13.13 15.49 15.08
C ASP A 297 11.70 15.17 14.63
N CYS A 298 10.84 16.18 14.59
CA CYS A 298 9.44 16.02 14.27
C CYS A 298 9.05 16.89 13.07
N ILE A 299 8.42 16.25 12.10
CA ILE A 299 7.86 16.88 10.91
C ILE A 299 6.34 16.72 11.01
N ASN A 300 5.61 17.84 11.05
CA ASN A 300 4.17 17.79 11.07
C ASN A 300 3.62 17.77 9.64
N THR A 301 2.53 17.09 9.41
CA THR A 301 1.87 17.07 8.10
C THR A 301 1.31 18.45 7.69
N SER A 302 1.10 19.34 8.65
CA SER A 302 0.71 20.74 8.43
C SER A 302 1.85 21.64 7.99
N ASP A 303 3.12 21.25 8.22
CA ASP A 303 4.28 22.04 7.87
C ASP A 303 4.38 22.25 6.34
N LEU A 304 5.07 23.31 5.96
CA LEU A 304 5.31 23.70 4.57
C LEU A 304 6.74 23.37 4.17
N LEU A 305 6.90 22.63 3.06
CA LEU A 305 8.17 22.57 2.35
C LEU A 305 8.32 23.85 1.52
N VAL A 306 9.46 24.51 1.66
CA VAL A 306 9.72 25.84 1.08
C VAL A 306 10.94 25.76 0.16
N LYS A 307 10.88 26.42 -1.01
CA LYS A 307 12.03 26.60 -1.91
C LYS A 307 13.18 27.30 -1.18
N LEU A 308 14.40 26.96 -1.55
CA LEU A 308 15.59 27.55 -0.89
C LEU A 308 15.73 29.06 -1.06
N ASP A 309 15.45 29.59 -2.25
CA ASP A 309 15.66 31.01 -2.53
C ASP A 309 14.81 31.92 -1.65
N PRO A 310 13.48 31.76 -1.55
CA PRO A 310 12.66 32.51 -0.63
C PRO A 310 13.04 32.30 0.84
N ALA A 311 13.41 31.07 1.22
CA ALA A 311 13.83 30.77 2.58
C ALA A 311 15.13 31.50 2.94
N ARG A 312 16.15 31.45 2.08
CA ARG A 312 17.43 32.15 2.26
C ARG A 312 17.24 33.67 2.31
N LYS A 313 16.38 34.22 1.42
CA LYS A 313 16.07 35.67 1.39
C LYS A 313 15.48 36.11 2.72
N GLN A 314 14.52 35.37 3.27
CA GLN A 314 13.93 35.71 4.57
C GLN A 314 14.97 35.64 5.69
N LEU A 315 15.77 34.57 5.78
CA LEU A 315 16.80 34.40 6.82
C LEU A 315 17.88 35.46 6.75
N LEU A 316 18.25 35.93 5.55
CA LEU A 316 19.19 37.05 5.39
C LEU A 316 18.57 38.37 5.85
N ALA A 317 17.31 38.64 5.52
CA ALA A 317 16.58 39.80 5.97
C ALA A 317 16.45 39.86 7.50
N GLU A 318 16.14 38.72 8.13
CA GLU A 318 16.05 38.61 9.59
C GLU A 318 17.40 38.82 10.29
N LYS A 319 18.50 38.34 9.68
CA LYS A 319 19.86 38.60 10.21
C LYS A 319 20.32 40.05 10.02
N SER A 320 19.81 40.74 8.99
CA SER A 320 20.16 42.12 8.64
C SER A 320 19.28 43.13 9.34
N ALA A 321 18.16 42.73 9.94
CA ALA A 321 17.31 43.62 10.72
C ALA A 321 18.08 44.06 11.99
N PRO A 322 18.23 45.36 12.27
CA PRO A 322 18.88 45.83 13.47
C PRO A 322 18.13 45.29 14.68
N ALA A 323 18.88 44.68 15.62
CA ALA A 323 18.29 44.24 16.88
C ALA A 323 17.56 45.43 17.49
N VAL A 324 16.25 45.31 17.66
CA VAL A 324 15.48 46.30 18.45
C VAL A 324 16.05 46.18 19.86
N VAL A 325 16.96 47.09 20.18
CA VAL A 325 17.46 47.26 21.54
C VAL A 325 16.25 47.75 22.34
N VAL A 326 15.60 46.87 23.02
CA VAL A 326 14.68 47.21 24.11
C VAL A 326 15.59 47.84 25.15
N GLN A 327 15.66 49.20 25.11
CA GLN A 327 16.30 49.93 26.17
C GLN A 327 15.56 49.57 27.46
N PRO A 328 16.26 49.11 28.50
CA PRO A 328 15.63 48.95 29.79
C PRO A 328 15.20 50.34 30.24
N THR A 329 13.92 50.55 30.38
CA THR A 329 13.35 51.75 30.98
C THR A 329 14.03 51.88 32.35
N GLN A 330 14.87 52.89 32.50
CA GLN A 330 15.46 53.26 33.80
C GLN A 330 14.30 53.59 34.75
N THR A 331 14.01 52.67 35.64
CA THR A 331 13.12 52.89 36.75
C THR A 331 13.80 53.91 37.67
N ALA A 332 13.21 55.09 37.74
CA ALA A 332 13.58 56.09 38.74
C ALA A 332 13.46 55.44 40.14
N GLN A 333 14.55 55.58 40.90
CA GLN A 333 14.58 55.25 42.32
C GLN A 333 13.60 56.14 43.08
N GLY A 334 12.65 55.55 43.77
CA GLY A 334 11.75 56.24 44.67
C GLY A 334 10.79 55.21 45.26
N GLY A 335 11.07 54.85 46.53
CA GLY A 335 10.47 53.75 47.25
C GLY A 335 8.95 53.78 47.35
N GLU A 336 8.43 52.63 47.43
CA GLU A 336 7.45 52.15 48.40
C GLU A 336 6.94 50.78 47.92
N GLN A 337 7.09 49.77 48.75
CA GLN A 337 6.47 48.46 48.53
C GLN A 337 4.94 48.63 48.60
N PRO A 338 4.16 48.21 47.60
CA PRO A 338 2.71 48.16 47.76
C PRO A 338 2.37 46.97 48.67
N THR A 339 1.87 47.25 49.87
CA THR A 339 1.22 46.33 50.74
C THR A 339 -0.14 45.91 50.15
N LEU A 340 -0.48 44.63 50.35
CA LEU A 340 -1.58 43.89 49.72
C LEU A 340 -3.02 44.36 50.15
N PHE A 341 -3.18 45.61 50.66
CA PHE A 341 -4.41 46.01 51.37
C PHE A 341 -5.04 47.35 50.88
N ASN A 342 -4.82 47.78 49.64
CA ASN A 342 -5.53 48.93 49.13
C ASN A 342 -6.10 48.67 47.73
N LEU A 343 -7.19 47.92 47.67
CA LEU A 343 -8.15 47.91 46.54
C LEU A 343 -9.41 48.61 46.94
N PRO A 344 -9.93 49.57 46.17
CA PRO A 344 -11.20 50.24 46.42
C PRO A 344 -12.36 49.22 46.25
N PRO A 345 -13.47 49.37 47.04
CA PRO A 345 -14.53 48.37 47.15
C PRO A 345 -15.52 48.30 45.98
N ASP A 346 -15.31 48.96 44.84
CA ASP A 346 -16.28 49.01 43.73
C ASP A 346 -15.61 48.93 42.34
N ALA A 347 -14.94 47.82 42.06
CA ALA A 347 -14.58 47.47 40.65
C ALA A 347 -15.42 46.30 40.18
N PRO A 348 -16.13 46.39 39.03
CA PRO A 348 -16.89 45.25 38.50
C PRO A 348 -15.98 44.14 38.06
N ILE A 349 -16.26 42.90 38.53
CA ILE A 349 -15.57 41.71 38.17
C ILE A 349 -16.06 41.26 36.79
N ASP A 350 -15.16 41.22 35.82
CA ASP A 350 -15.40 40.63 34.49
C ASP A 350 -15.51 39.12 34.63
N PRO A 351 -16.61 38.45 34.26
CA PRO A 351 -16.82 37.02 34.47
C PRO A 351 -16.13 36.11 33.43
N THR A 352 -15.23 36.57 32.60
CA THR A 352 -14.64 35.79 31.50
C THR A 352 -13.24 35.18 31.75
N VAL A 353 -12.68 35.34 32.95
CA VAL A 353 -11.41 34.66 33.29
C VAL A 353 -11.67 33.38 34.07
N ILE A 354 -11.99 32.31 33.36
CA ILE A 354 -12.01 30.93 33.92
C ILE A 354 -10.57 30.41 33.88
N LEU A 355 -9.92 30.35 35.01
CA LEU A 355 -8.66 29.62 35.22
C LEU A 355 -8.93 28.12 35.05
N HIS A 356 -8.39 27.51 34.01
CA HIS A 356 -8.31 26.07 33.88
C HIS A 356 -7.34 25.51 34.92
N GLN A 357 -7.87 24.83 35.94
CA GLN A 357 -7.09 23.91 36.77
C GLN A 357 -6.81 22.60 36.02
N PRO A 358 -5.60 22.02 36.10
CA PRO A 358 -5.33 20.72 35.52
C PRO A 358 -6.07 19.61 36.32
N PRO A 359 -6.49 18.51 35.66
CA PRO A 359 -7.23 17.45 36.34
C PRO A 359 -6.33 16.65 37.28
N THR A 360 -6.75 16.55 38.52
CA THR A 360 -6.21 15.66 39.55
C THR A 360 -6.42 14.20 39.15
N ALA A 361 -5.36 13.42 39.15
CA ALA A 361 -5.39 11.98 38.93
C ALA A 361 -6.13 11.25 40.05
N GLN A 362 -7.17 10.48 39.68
CA GLN A 362 -7.80 9.51 40.60
C GLN A 362 -7.00 8.19 40.60
N PRO A 363 -6.82 7.56 41.77
CA PRO A 363 -6.15 6.27 41.87
C PRO A 363 -7.03 5.12 41.35
N ALA A 364 -6.38 4.19 40.63
CA ALA A 364 -6.99 3.00 40.06
C ALA A 364 -7.60 2.07 41.13
N ALA A 365 -8.82 1.62 40.87
CA ALA A 365 -9.49 0.59 41.66
C ALA A 365 -8.95 -0.80 41.29
N VAL A 366 -8.66 -1.59 42.31
CA VAL A 366 -8.24 -2.99 42.27
C VAL A 366 -9.47 -3.88 41.97
N PRO A 367 -9.42 -4.82 40.98
CA PRO A 367 -10.48 -5.80 40.84
C PRO A 367 -10.34 -6.95 41.84
N ALA A 368 -11.41 -7.26 42.54
CA ALA A 368 -11.56 -8.47 43.33
C ALA A 368 -11.85 -9.67 42.43
N GLN A 369 -11.13 -10.78 42.72
CA GLN A 369 -11.51 -12.14 42.30
C GLN A 369 -12.60 -12.71 43.23
N PRO A 370 -13.37 -13.70 42.79
CA PRO A 370 -13.00 -15.08 42.57
C PRO A 370 -13.14 -15.58 41.14
#